data_e281c96a873dd29804d3e7b553ac794a
#
_entry.id   e281c96a873dd29804d3e7b553ac794a
#
_cell.length_a   1.000
_cell.length_b   1.000
_cell.length_c   1.000
_cell.angle_alpha   90.00
_cell.angle_beta   90.00
_cell.angle_gamma   90.00
#
_symmetry.space_group_name_H-M   'P 1'
#
loop_
_entity.id
_entity.type
_entity.pdbx_description
1 polymer ?
#
loop_
_entity_poly.entity_id
_entity_poly.type
_entity_poly.pdbx_seq_one_letter_code
_entity_poly.pdbx_strand_id
1 'polypeptide(L)'
;MKKMNLLVMSLVSAAALSFSSCSNNDDLGGGAGTQSQVKGFYMTLAVQTPTSNGTRTAQSNETAATAAESDVTSGTLYLVDANGEVAFKKNITAAEWEASKIPTQGQAGKTQIQIQVEKVAAGATYKVYFLANTTDAKPWENILTATSKFADPFVKANNFAMFNQNDVTVNGNGYTVEFTDANKEITTPAQVIYDKKTSPIKIERIAARIDEPNPASNKITGYVGTNATEAEKRAMADALDKVKELKLTRYAISNLANQSYIMQKWADATTLTIPSGTGFTYWNPAAEFGSEKKFENADRFTDATAAFAHKDYVFENNSSTSPSTMYFEYKVTLKDMTNADFEDGTFYRYNNVIYKSFADILKAYKDVAGLFKGQTADQLKAELVNAKKVETGEGAKDVETKLADFRAKYDIEVFNEGKTYYKQVIQDQYLKVDKELIPNVIQRNSIYQLTVNNIFNIGAQVPNGKIDENALFYLDVTVSVNPWVLNSQSVNLGE
;
A
#
# COMPACT_ATOMS: atom_id res chain seq x y z
N MET A 1 -54.62 22.92 -14.61
CA MET A 1 -55.52 21.96 -14.00
C MET A 1 -54.72 21.12 -13.03
N LYS A 2 -55.11 21.19 -11.78
CA LYS A 2 -54.74 20.49 -10.54
C LYS A 2 -53.39 19.75 -10.48
N LYS A 3 -52.45 20.39 -9.75
CA LYS A 3 -51.27 19.75 -9.15
C LYS A 3 -51.74 18.86 -7.98
N MET A 4 -51.37 17.61 -8.03
CA MET A 4 -51.53 16.69 -6.91
C MET A 4 -50.18 16.54 -6.18
N ASN A 5 -50.11 17.10 -4.99
CA ASN A 5 -48.99 16.89 -4.08
C ASN A 5 -49.14 15.48 -3.49
N LEU A 6 -48.18 14.58 -3.80
CA LEU A 6 -48.09 13.29 -3.16
C LEU A 6 -47.21 13.42 -1.93
N LEU A 7 -47.84 13.47 -0.78
CA LEU A 7 -47.19 13.39 0.55
C LEU A 7 -46.79 11.92 0.78
N VAL A 8 -45.50 11.59 0.66
CA VAL A 8 -45.01 10.27 1.03
C VAL A 8 -44.79 10.30 2.54
N MET A 9 -45.71 9.78 3.31
CA MET A 9 -45.51 9.36 4.68
C MET A 9 -44.66 8.10 4.68
N SER A 10 -43.41 8.21 5.16
CA SER A 10 -42.58 7.07 5.43
C SER A 10 -43.08 6.39 6.70
N LEU A 11 -43.68 5.22 6.54
CA LEU A 11 -44.05 4.35 7.62
C LEU A 11 -42.75 3.73 8.20
N VAL A 12 -42.32 4.23 9.33
CA VAL A 12 -41.25 3.58 10.12
C VAL A 12 -41.88 2.41 10.83
N SER A 13 -41.73 1.21 10.29
CA SER A 13 -42.06 -0.02 11.04
C SER A 13 -41.01 -0.23 12.14
N ALA A 14 -41.39 0.11 13.34
CA ALA A 14 -40.63 -0.22 14.55
C ALA A 14 -40.68 -1.74 14.77
N ALA A 15 -39.68 -2.46 14.31
CA ALA A 15 -39.42 -3.80 14.82
C ALA A 15 -38.78 -3.65 16.19
N ALA A 16 -39.58 -3.75 17.23
CA ALA A 16 -39.10 -3.82 18.59
C ALA A 16 -38.40 -5.17 18.81
N LEU A 17 -37.10 -5.19 18.61
CA LEU A 17 -36.26 -6.30 19.05
C LEU A 17 -35.94 -6.08 20.53
N SER A 18 -36.51 -6.92 21.37
CA SER A 18 -36.20 -6.98 22.80
C SER A 18 -34.77 -7.53 22.97
N PHE A 19 -33.82 -6.65 23.21
CA PHE A 19 -32.47 -7.03 23.57
C PHE A 19 -32.39 -7.29 25.07
N SER A 20 -32.23 -8.55 25.48
CA SER A 20 -31.82 -8.89 26.82
C SER A 20 -30.36 -8.52 27.02
N SER A 21 -30.12 -7.47 27.80
CA SER A 21 -28.77 -7.11 28.25
C SER A 21 -28.32 -8.15 29.29
N CYS A 22 -27.35 -9.00 28.91
CA CYS A 22 -26.59 -9.75 29.92
C CYS A 22 -25.52 -8.84 30.50
N SER A 23 -25.82 -8.21 31.64
CA SER A 23 -24.78 -7.64 32.50
C SER A 23 -24.34 -8.73 33.46
N ASN A 24 -23.07 -9.18 33.34
CA ASN A 24 -22.41 -9.90 34.43
C ASN A 24 -22.16 -8.90 35.58
N ASN A 25 -22.96 -8.99 36.59
CA ASN A 25 -22.64 -8.51 37.94
C ASN A 25 -22.90 -9.66 38.90
N ASP A 26 -21.82 -10.34 39.29
CA ASP A 26 -21.79 -11.07 40.54
C ASP A 26 -21.71 -10.04 41.66
N ASP A 27 -22.81 -9.80 42.35
CA ASP A 27 -22.79 -9.44 43.79
C ASP A 27 -24.07 -9.90 44.48
N LEU A 28 -23.87 -10.70 45.51
CA LEU A 28 -24.86 -11.28 46.39
C LEU A 28 -25.28 -10.26 47.43
N GLY A 29 -26.55 -9.90 47.51
CA GLY A 29 -27.06 -9.13 48.62
C GLY A 29 -28.55 -8.79 48.48
N GLY A 30 -29.41 -9.53 49.15
CA GLY A 30 -30.86 -9.38 49.13
C GLY A 30 -31.37 -8.05 49.62
N GLY A 31 -32.44 -7.57 49.00
CA GLY A 31 -33.27 -6.44 49.42
C GLY A 31 -34.26 -6.11 48.31
N ALA A 32 -35.53 -6.46 48.52
CA ALA A 32 -36.64 -6.04 47.65
C ALA A 32 -36.81 -4.51 47.73
N GLY A 33 -36.13 -3.80 46.85
CA GLY A 33 -36.35 -2.39 46.55
C GLY A 33 -36.67 -2.25 45.08
N THR A 34 -37.75 -1.58 44.72
CA THR A 34 -38.07 -1.14 43.37
C THR A 34 -36.86 -0.44 42.75
N GLN A 35 -36.09 -1.14 41.93
CA GLN A 35 -35.05 -0.52 41.11
C GLN A 35 -35.75 0.43 40.15
N SER A 36 -35.62 1.73 40.44
CA SER A 36 -35.84 2.73 39.40
C SER A 36 -34.86 2.45 38.29
N GLN A 37 -35.34 1.91 37.17
CA GLN A 37 -34.53 1.81 35.95
C GLN A 37 -33.96 3.20 35.70
N VAL A 38 -32.65 3.34 35.77
CA VAL A 38 -31.95 4.51 35.27
C VAL A 38 -32.21 4.51 33.76
N LYS A 39 -33.19 5.31 33.33
CA LYS A 39 -33.49 5.45 31.91
C LYS A 39 -32.25 6.04 31.25
N GLY A 40 -31.49 5.24 30.50
CA GLY A 40 -30.40 5.70 29.68
C GLY A 40 -30.89 6.62 28.56
N PHE A 41 -29.98 7.24 27.89
CA PHE A 41 -30.27 7.99 26.68
C PHE A 41 -30.27 7.05 25.47
N TYR A 42 -30.91 7.46 24.39
CA TYR A 42 -30.86 6.75 23.10
C TYR A 42 -30.12 7.58 22.08
N MET A 43 -29.33 6.94 21.25
CA MET A 43 -28.69 7.56 20.08
C MET A 43 -28.84 6.68 18.84
N THR A 44 -28.77 7.31 17.69
CA THR A 44 -28.61 6.62 16.40
C THR A 44 -27.15 6.63 15.99
N LEU A 45 -26.57 5.45 15.84
CA LEU A 45 -25.27 5.28 15.20
C LEU A 45 -25.51 4.97 13.73
N ALA A 46 -25.06 5.84 12.85
CA ALA A 46 -24.98 5.58 11.43
C ALA A 46 -23.51 5.53 11.00
N VAL A 47 -23.12 4.47 10.32
CA VAL A 47 -21.74 4.27 9.82
C VAL A 47 -21.78 4.14 8.30
N GLN A 48 -20.85 4.79 7.65
CA GLN A 48 -20.63 4.67 6.22
C GLN A 48 -19.25 4.07 5.98
N THR A 49 -19.24 2.88 5.40
CA THR A 49 -18.02 2.23 4.94
C THR A 49 -17.41 2.99 3.77
N PRO A 50 -16.12 2.80 3.48
CA PRO A 50 -15.48 3.44 2.33
C PRO A 50 -16.18 3.04 1.04
N THR A 51 -17.02 3.90 0.56
CA THR A 51 -17.62 3.84 -0.77
C THR A 51 -17.01 4.97 -1.61
N SER A 52 -17.34 5.01 -2.88
CA SER A 52 -16.79 5.89 -3.91
C SER A 52 -16.62 7.38 -3.60
N ASN A 53 -17.12 7.88 -2.51
CA ASN A 53 -17.09 9.30 -2.16
C ASN A 53 -16.18 9.59 -0.95
N GLY A 54 -14.97 9.02 -0.92
CA GLY A 54 -13.94 9.40 0.06
C GLY A 54 -13.50 10.86 -0.11
N THR A 55 -12.83 11.40 0.90
CA THR A 55 -12.40 12.81 1.04
C THR A 55 -11.47 13.34 -0.04
N ARG A 56 -11.08 12.53 -1.01
CA ARG A 56 -10.33 13.01 -2.18
C ARG A 56 -11.29 13.49 -3.25
N THR A 57 -10.93 14.57 -3.93
CA THR A 57 -11.66 15.14 -5.06
C THR A 57 -12.16 14.01 -5.96
N ALA A 58 -13.48 13.91 -6.14
CA ALA A 58 -14.11 12.87 -6.94
C ALA A 58 -13.43 12.78 -8.31
N GLN A 59 -12.78 11.66 -8.55
CA GLN A 59 -12.25 11.34 -9.88
C GLN A 59 -13.31 10.50 -10.61
N SER A 60 -13.52 10.75 -11.88
CA SER A 60 -14.61 10.21 -12.67
C SER A 60 -14.57 8.71 -12.93
N ASN A 61 -13.66 7.99 -12.32
CA ASN A 61 -13.34 6.60 -12.68
C ASN A 61 -13.08 5.71 -11.45
N GLU A 62 -13.92 5.73 -10.46
CA GLU A 62 -13.77 4.95 -9.25
C GLU A 62 -14.18 3.49 -9.47
N THR A 63 -13.35 2.51 -9.10
CA THR A 63 -13.72 1.10 -9.04
C THR A 63 -13.99 0.69 -7.59
N ALA A 64 -15.15 0.12 -7.33
CA ALA A 64 -15.52 -0.34 -6.00
C ALA A 64 -14.52 -1.39 -5.47
N ALA A 65 -14.11 -1.25 -4.20
CA ALA A 65 -13.44 -2.32 -3.49
C ALA A 65 -14.29 -3.60 -3.56
N THR A 66 -13.64 -4.76 -3.53
CA THR A 66 -14.38 -6.01 -3.40
C THR A 66 -15.15 -6.04 -2.08
N ALA A 67 -16.22 -6.82 -1.98
CA ALA A 67 -16.93 -7.03 -0.71
C ALA A 67 -15.96 -7.45 0.39
N ALA A 68 -15.04 -8.38 0.08
CA ALA A 68 -14.02 -8.86 1.01
C ALA A 68 -13.11 -7.76 1.59
N GLU A 69 -12.95 -6.65 0.88
CA GLU A 69 -12.13 -5.50 1.30
C GLU A 69 -12.96 -4.38 1.97
N SER A 70 -14.28 -4.45 1.87
CA SER A 70 -15.19 -3.38 2.35
C SER A 70 -16.08 -3.82 3.49
N ASP A 71 -16.22 -5.12 3.72
CA ASP A 71 -17.18 -5.62 4.68
C ASP A 71 -16.79 -5.26 6.11
N VAL A 72 -17.78 -4.72 6.83
CA VAL A 72 -17.75 -4.57 8.27
C VAL A 72 -18.63 -5.67 8.84
N THR A 73 -18.05 -6.49 9.69
CA THR A 73 -18.77 -7.62 10.34
C THR A 73 -19.06 -7.35 11.80
N SER A 74 -18.33 -6.42 12.42
CA SER A 74 -18.49 -6.06 13.83
C SER A 74 -17.84 -4.70 14.07
N GLY A 75 -18.00 -4.15 15.26
CA GLY A 75 -17.32 -2.90 15.61
C GLY A 75 -17.52 -2.50 17.07
N THR A 76 -16.82 -1.45 17.46
CA THR A 76 -16.93 -0.86 18.79
C THR A 76 -17.20 0.63 18.67
N LEU A 77 -18.28 1.08 19.28
CA LEU A 77 -18.61 2.49 19.48
C LEU A 77 -17.95 2.99 20.76
N TYR A 78 -17.36 4.17 20.69
CA TYR A 78 -16.85 4.92 21.84
C TYR A 78 -17.46 6.32 21.86
N LEU A 79 -17.93 6.73 23.06
CA LEU A 79 -18.24 8.12 23.36
C LEU A 79 -17.16 8.62 24.31
N VAL A 80 -16.49 9.69 23.93
CA VAL A 80 -15.34 10.24 24.65
C VAL A 80 -15.68 11.64 25.12
N ASP A 81 -15.48 11.92 26.39
CA ASP A 81 -15.77 13.21 27.00
C ASP A 81 -14.72 14.29 26.66
N ALA A 82 -14.91 15.48 27.19
CA ALA A 82 -14.01 16.61 26.96
C ALA A 82 -12.62 16.39 27.55
N ASN A 83 -12.45 15.47 28.51
CA ASN A 83 -11.16 15.13 29.13
C ASN A 83 -10.39 14.05 28.34
N GLY A 84 -11.01 13.49 27.30
CA GLY A 84 -10.44 12.39 26.51
C GLY A 84 -10.72 11.00 27.12
N GLU A 85 -11.59 10.91 28.14
CA GLU A 85 -11.93 9.65 28.79
C GLU A 85 -13.17 9.00 28.16
N VAL A 86 -13.20 7.65 28.16
CA VAL A 86 -14.32 6.88 27.62
C VAL A 86 -15.50 6.95 28.57
N ALA A 87 -16.50 7.75 28.24
CA ALA A 87 -17.75 7.84 28.97
C ALA A 87 -18.65 6.62 28.69
N PHE A 88 -18.65 6.12 27.46
CA PHE A 88 -19.45 4.97 27.06
C PHE A 88 -18.73 4.15 25.98
N LYS A 89 -18.83 2.84 26.08
CA LYS A 89 -18.31 1.88 25.09
C LYS A 89 -19.34 0.79 24.84
N LYS A 90 -19.62 0.49 23.56
CA LYS A 90 -20.46 -0.64 23.17
C LYS A 90 -19.81 -1.43 22.06
N ASN A 91 -19.62 -2.73 22.30
CA ASN A 91 -19.28 -3.69 21.26
C ASN A 91 -20.57 -4.04 20.51
N ILE A 92 -20.49 -3.97 19.18
CA ILE A 92 -21.56 -4.33 18.25
C ILE A 92 -21.17 -5.64 17.61
N THR A 93 -21.92 -6.66 17.91
CA THR A 93 -21.69 -8.01 17.40
C THR A 93 -22.02 -8.12 15.91
N ALA A 94 -21.54 -9.19 15.27
CA ALA A 94 -21.87 -9.46 13.87
C ALA A 94 -23.39 -9.59 13.63
N ALA A 95 -24.12 -10.18 14.55
CA ALA A 95 -25.58 -10.31 14.45
C ALA A 95 -26.29 -8.94 14.54
N GLU A 96 -25.89 -8.08 15.49
CA GLU A 96 -26.43 -6.72 15.62
C GLU A 96 -26.10 -5.88 14.39
N TRP A 97 -24.87 -6.01 13.87
CA TRP A 97 -24.44 -5.31 12.67
C TRP A 97 -25.26 -5.72 11.46
N GLU A 98 -25.40 -7.04 11.22
CA GLU A 98 -26.17 -7.55 10.07
C GLU A 98 -27.64 -7.16 10.13
N ALA A 99 -28.25 -7.25 11.33
CA ALA A 99 -29.65 -6.87 11.54
C ALA A 99 -29.91 -5.37 11.28
N SER A 100 -28.89 -4.53 11.34
CA SER A 100 -28.99 -3.08 11.21
C SER A 100 -28.66 -2.55 9.81
N LYS A 101 -28.24 -3.41 8.89
CA LYS A 101 -28.01 -3.01 7.49
C LYS A 101 -29.28 -2.48 6.86
N ILE A 102 -29.24 -1.28 6.36
CA ILE A 102 -30.37 -0.67 5.66
C ILE A 102 -30.33 -1.15 4.21
N PRO A 103 -31.33 -1.90 3.73
CA PRO A 103 -31.45 -2.25 2.33
C PRO A 103 -31.82 -0.99 1.55
N THR A 104 -30.84 -0.33 0.94
CA THR A 104 -31.07 0.90 0.19
C THR A 104 -30.67 0.74 -1.27
N GLN A 105 -31.63 0.94 -2.13
CA GLN A 105 -31.33 1.30 -3.53
C GLN A 105 -30.57 2.64 -3.51
N GLY A 106 -29.30 2.62 -3.93
CA GLY A 106 -28.47 3.81 -4.10
C GLY A 106 -27.68 4.29 -2.86
N GLN A 107 -27.70 3.58 -1.74
CA GLN A 107 -26.91 3.92 -0.54
C GLN A 107 -26.13 2.72 0.00
N ALA A 108 -25.48 2.00 -0.86
CA ALA A 108 -24.59 0.89 -0.46
C ALA A 108 -23.58 1.33 0.61
N GLY A 109 -23.35 0.47 1.58
CA GLY A 109 -22.34 0.69 2.63
C GLY A 109 -22.78 1.56 3.82
N LYS A 110 -24.06 1.88 3.99
CA LYS A 110 -24.57 2.52 5.20
C LYS A 110 -25.23 1.52 6.13
N THR A 111 -24.96 1.66 7.42
CA THR A 111 -25.57 0.88 8.50
C THR A 111 -26.06 1.83 9.57
N GLN A 112 -27.23 1.60 10.12
CA GLN A 112 -27.81 2.41 11.17
C GLN A 112 -28.30 1.54 12.32
N ILE A 113 -27.85 1.84 13.52
CA ILE A 113 -28.20 1.12 14.76
C ILE A 113 -28.72 2.11 15.79
N GLN A 114 -29.81 1.76 16.46
CA GLN A 114 -30.27 2.48 17.63
C GLN A 114 -29.64 1.88 18.88
N ILE A 115 -29.01 2.71 19.70
CA ILE A 115 -28.22 2.30 20.85
C ILE A 115 -28.75 2.99 22.10
N GLN A 116 -28.99 2.24 23.17
CA GLN A 116 -29.16 2.76 24.52
C GLN A 116 -27.81 3.10 25.12
N VAL A 117 -27.65 4.31 25.62
CA VAL A 117 -26.38 4.86 26.13
C VAL A 117 -26.58 5.17 27.61
N GLU A 118 -25.66 4.67 28.42
CA GLU A 118 -25.63 4.89 29.86
C GLU A 118 -24.41 5.75 30.24
N LYS A 119 -24.41 6.32 31.44
CA LYS A 119 -23.29 7.08 32.02
C LYS A 119 -22.93 8.35 31.25
N VAL A 120 -23.89 8.92 30.52
CA VAL A 120 -23.75 10.22 29.85
C VAL A 120 -24.69 11.24 30.48
N ALA A 121 -24.40 12.52 30.31
CA ALA A 121 -25.17 13.61 30.91
C ALA A 121 -25.92 14.41 29.84
N ALA A 122 -27.13 14.88 30.19
CA ALA A 122 -27.87 15.84 29.37
C ALA A 122 -27.10 17.17 29.30
N GLY A 123 -27.06 17.79 28.13
CA GLY A 123 -26.32 19.03 27.84
C GLY A 123 -24.81 18.83 27.63
N ALA A 124 -24.30 17.60 27.73
CA ALA A 124 -22.91 17.30 27.47
C ALA A 124 -22.70 16.80 26.02
N THR A 125 -21.60 17.23 25.44
CA THR A 125 -21.17 16.81 24.10
C THR A 125 -20.04 15.81 24.19
N TYR A 126 -20.14 14.72 23.44
CA TYR A 126 -19.14 13.64 23.38
C TYR A 126 -18.59 13.52 21.97
N LYS A 127 -17.28 13.26 21.85
CA LYS A 127 -16.67 12.83 20.58
C LYS A 127 -17.10 11.38 20.31
N VAL A 128 -17.39 11.09 19.05
CA VAL A 128 -17.89 9.76 18.64
C VAL A 128 -16.85 9.07 17.79
N TYR A 129 -16.43 7.88 18.19
CA TYR A 129 -15.52 7.05 17.44
C TYR A 129 -16.10 5.67 17.17
N PHE A 130 -15.77 5.12 16.02
CA PHE A 130 -16.17 3.77 15.63
C PHE A 130 -14.98 3.01 15.07
N LEU A 131 -14.63 1.90 15.70
CA LEU A 131 -13.59 0.98 15.25
C LEU A 131 -14.23 -0.30 14.72
N ALA A 132 -14.05 -0.59 13.45
CA ALA A 132 -14.63 -1.76 12.78
C ALA A 132 -13.64 -2.92 12.73
N ASN A 133 -14.16 -4.14 12.82
CA ASN A 133 -13.49 -5.42 12.59
C ASN A 133 -12.29 -5.75 13.49
N THR A 134 -12.01 -4.92 14.47
CA THR A 134 -10.97 -5.13 15.48
C THR A 134 -11.33 -4.45 16.79
N THR A 135 -10.53 -4.61 17.82
CA THR A 135 -10.75 -4.01 19.13
C THR A 135 -9.52 -3.30 19.64
N ASP A 136 -9.71 -2.19 20.32
CA ASP A 136 -8.67 -1.44 21.00
C ASP A 136 -9.27 -0.69 22.20
N ALA A 137 -8.42 -0.24 23.12
CA ALA A 137 -8.87 0.49 24.30
C ALA A 137 -9.12 1.98 24.01
N LYS A 138 -8.14 2.64 23.37
CA LYS A 138 -8.17 4.06 22.99
C LYS A 138 -7.71 4.22 21.54
N PRO A 139 -8.50 3.80 20.55
CA PRO A 139 -8.05 3.73 19.15
C PRO A 139 -7.68 5.09 18.55
N TRP A 140 -8.18 6.21 19.08
CA TRP A 140 -7.80 7.55 18.61
C TRP A 140 -6.40 8.00 19.06
N GLU A 141 -5.78 7.29 20.02
CA GLU A 141 -4.43 7.57 20.54
C GLU A 141 -3.41 6.52 20.11
N ASN A 142 -3.86 5.28 19.90
CA ASN A 142 -3.02 4.11 19.81
C ASN A 142 -2.41 3.88 18.42
N ILE A 143 -1.38 3.06 18.43
CA ILE A 143 -0.57 2.66 17.28
C ILE A 143 -0.76 1.17 17.08
N LEU A 144 -0.94 0.76 15.83
CA LEU A 144 -0.87 -0.63 15.41
C LEU A 144 0.56 -0.97 15.03
N THR A 145 1.00 -2.16 15.41
CA THR A 145 2.30 -2.70 15.02
C THR A 145 2.10 -3.99 14.24
N ALA A 146 2.65 -4.05 13.04
CA ALA A 146 2.65 -5.25 12.22
C ALA A 146 3.57 -6.31 12.86
N THR A 147 3.12 -7.54 12.94
CA THR A 147 3.89 -8.68 13.42
C THR A 147 4.54 -9.46 12.28
N SER A 148 4.19 -9.15 11.05
CA SER A 148 4.70 -9.75 9.82
C SER A 148 5.10 -8.67 8.81
N LYS A 149 5.47 -9.10 7.61
CA LYS A 149 6.00 -8.21 6.55
C LYS A 149 5.02 -7.19 5.99
N PHE A 150 3.72 -7.39 6.15
CA PHE A 150 2.70 -6.46 5.67
C PHE A 150 1.83 -5.97 6.83
N ALA A 151 0.78 -5.23 6.57
CA ALA A 151 -0.15 -4.72 7.57
C ALA A 151 -1.00 -5.83 8.25
N ASP A 152 -0.62 -7.08 8.09
CA ASP A 152 -1.14 -8.23 8.80
C ASP A 152 -0.89 -8.11 10.33
N PRO A 153 -1.84 -8.47 11.21
CA PRO A 153 -3.10 -9.16 10.99
C PRO A 153 -4.33 -8.26 10.76
N PHE A 154 -4.15 -6.95 10.53
CA PHE A 154 -5.22 -5.96 10.48
C PHE A 154 -5.96 -5.91 9.13
N VAL A 155 -5.48 -6.65 8.15
CA VAL A 155 -5.98 -6.67 6.77
C VAL A 155 -6.31 -8.10 6.34
N LYS A 156 -7.37 -8.64 6.87
CA LYS A 156 -7.89 -9.96 6.47
C LYS A 156 -9.13 -9.79 5.60
N ALA A 157 -9.27 -10.63 4.58
CA ALA A 157 -10.47 -10.67 3.77
C ALA A 157 -11.73 -10.73 4.65
N ASN A 158 -12.71 -9.90 4.38
CA ASN A 158 -13.94 -9.67 5.16
C ASN A 158 -13.72 -9.22 6.62
N ASN A 159 -12.53 -8.72 6.95
CA ASN A 159 -12.22 -8.27 8.30
C ASN A 159 -11.13 -7.21 8.34
N PHE A 160 -11.17 -6.25 7.42
CA PHE A 160 -10.26 -5.11 7.43
C PHE A 160 -10.55 -4.20 8.62
N ALA A 161 -9.52 -3.87 9.39
CA ALA A 161 -9.65 -2.86 10.42
C ALA A 161 -9.92 -1.49 9.78
N MET A 162 -10.99 -0.82 10.24
CA MET A 162 -11.37 0.50 9.74
C MET A 162 -11.70 1.41 10.91
N PHE A 163 -11.38 2.69 10.78
CA PHE A 163 -11.61 3.68 11.81
C PHE A 163 -12.16 4.97 11.22
N ASN A 164 -12.67 5.87 12.08
CA ASN A 164 -13.13 7.19 11.66
C ASN A 164 -12.16 7.83 10.71
N GLN A 165 -12.67 8.27 9.58
CA GLN A 165 -11.92 9.08 8.65
C GLN A 165 -11.52 10.39 9.32
N ASN A 166 -10.23 10.71 9.30
CA ASN A 166 -9.75 11.99 9.78
C ASN A 166 -9.93 13.07 8.71
N ASP A 167 -10.61 14.14 9.07
CA ASP A 167 -10.67 15.32 8.23
C ASP A 167 -9.51 16.26 8.57
N VAL A 168 -8.59 16.42 7.65
CA VAL A 168 -7.42 17.30 7.79
C VAL A 168 -7.80 18.76 8.03
N THR A 169 -9.00 19.18 7.60
CA THR A 169 -9.46 20.56 7.72
C THR A 169 -9.90 20.91 9.15
N VAL A 170 -10.28 19.91 9.95
CA VAL A 170 -10.70 20.09 11.36
C VAL A 170 -9.69 19.56 12.37
N ASN A 171 -8.54 19.11 11.91
CA ASN A 171 -7.42 18.59 12.72
C ASN A 171 -7.87 17.58 13.78
N GLY A 172 -8.59 16.54 13.35
CA GLY A 172 -9.04 15.47 14.23
C GLY A 172 -10.42 14.93 13.88
N ASN A 173 -11.00 14.17 14.82
CA ASN A 173 -12.34 13.63 14.67
C ASN A 173 -13.39 14.71 14.89
N GLY A 174 -14.07 15.10 13.83
CA GLY A 174 -15.14 16.10 13.86
C GLY A 174 -16.52 15.56 14.27
N TYR A 175 -16.65 14.23 14.53
CA TYR A 175 -17.92 13.62 14.89
C TYR A 175 -18.23 13.81 16.36
N THR A 176 -19.41 14.34 16.65
CA THR A 176 -19.89 14.58 18.02
C THR A 176 -21.34 14.13 18.18
N VAL A 177 -21.74 13.90 19.42
CA VAL A 177 -23.14 13.73 19.82
C VAL A 177 -23.40 14.53 21.08
N GLU A 178 -24.53 15.19 21.13
CA GLU A 178 -25.04 15.88 22.32
C GLU A 178 -26.33 15.18 22.79
N PHE A 179 -26.44 14.93 24.09
CA PHE A 179 -27.64 14.35 24.69
C PHE A 179 -28.48 15.44 25.35
N THR A 180 -29.77 15.40 25.10
CA THR A 180 -30.78 16.23 25.75
C THR A 180 -31.78 15.36 26.48
N ASP A 181 -32.62 15.95 27.36
CA ASP A 181 -33.64 15.17 28.03
C ASP A 181 -34.62 14.49 27.08
N ALA A 182 -34.85 15.03 25.92
CA ALA A 182 -35.68 14.41 24.86
C ALA A 182 -35.13 13.06 24.41
N ASN A 183 -33.81 12.87 24.48
CA ASN A 183 -33.15 11.63 24.02
C ASN A 183 -33.28 10.49 25.04
N LYS A 184 -33.97 10.69 26.17
CA LYS A 184 -34.39 9.62 27.09
C LYS A 184 -35.54 8.79 26.50
N GLU A 185 -36.18 9.28 25.45
CA GLU A 185 -37.21 8.56 24.72
C GLU A 185 -36.63 7.90 23.47
N ILE A 186 -36.98 6.63 23.25
CA ILE A 186 -36.50 5.85 22.11
C ILE A 186 -36.92 6.42 20.74
N THR A 187 -38.00 7.19 20.73
CA THR A 187 -38.55 7.83 19.53
C THR A 187 -37.80 9.09 19.10
N THR A 188 -36.95 9.63 19.98
CA THR A 188 -36.17 10.85 19.72
C THR A 188 -34.67 10.65 20.04
N PRO A 189 -34.01 9.70 19.37
CA PRO A 189 -32.60 9.40 19.65
C PRO A 189 -31.70 10.56 19.24
N ALA A 190 -30.63 10.79 20.00
CA ALA A 190 -29.57 11.71 19.63
C ALA A 190 -28.91 11.28 18.32
N GLN A 191 -28.51 12.25 17.52
CA GLN A 191 -27.88 12.03 16.22
C GLN A 191 -26.41 12.39 16.27
N VAL A 192 -25.59 11.67 15.53
CA VAL A 192 -24.20 12.05 15.30
C VAL A 192 -24.15 13.27 14.39
N ILE A 193 -23.40 14.26 14.81
CA ILE A 193 -23.22 15.53 14.09
C ILE A 193 -21.79 15.64 13.59
N TYR A 194 -21.65 16.09 12.35
CA TYR A 194 -20.40 16.49 11.72
C TYR A 194 -20.63 17.79 10.98
N ASP A 195 -19.79 18.80 11.20
CA ASP A 195 -19.94 20.14 10.62
C ASP A 195 -21.38 20.68 10.76
N LYS A 196 -21.92 20.63 12.00
CA LYS A 196 -23.28 21.11 12.36
C LYS A 196 -24.43 20.38 11.65
N LYS A 197 -24.19 19.26 11.00
CA LYS A 197 -25.20 18.47 10.31
C LYS A 197 -25.22 17.03 10.81
N THR A 198 -26.39 16.41 10.85
CA THR A 198 -26.50 14.97 11.04
C THR A 198 -25.74 14.24 9.95
N SER A 199 -24.82 13.38 10.32
CA SER A 199 -23.96 12.67 9.38
C SER A 199 -23.68 11.25 9.87
N PRO A 200 -23.63 10.26 8.97
CA PRO A 200 -23.03 8.99 9.30
C PRO A 200 -21.52 9.18 9.57
N ILE A 201 -20.99 8.38 10.48
CA ILE A 201 -19.54 8.30 10.68
C ILE A 201 -18.94 7.65 9.44
N LYS A 202 -18.13 8.38 8.72
CA LYS A 202 -17.32 7.83 7.63
C LYS A 202 -16.12 7.14 8.22
N ILE A 203 -15.92 5.88 7.86
CA ILE A 203 -14.75 5.11 8.26
C ILE A 203 -13.88 4.81 7.06
N GLU A 204 -12.60 4.62 7.30
CA GLU A 204 -11.60 4.29 6.29
C GLU A 204 -10.74 3.11 6.74
N ARG A 205 -10.20 2.35 5.79
CA ARG A 205 -9.25 1.28 6.08
C ARG A 205 -7.96 1.88 6.61
N ILE A 206 -7.33 1.19 7.58
CA ILE A 206 -6.05 1.63 8.16
C ILE A 206 -4.84 1.24 7.32
N ALA A 207 -5.04 0.60 6.19
CA ALA A 207 -3.99 0.18 5.27
C ALA A 207 -4.19 0.78 3.87
N ALA A 208 -3.12 0.79 3.09
CA ALA A 208 -3.11 0.95 1.64
C ALA A 208 -2.97 -0.43 0.96
N ARG A 209 -3.22 -0.48 -0.35
CA ARG A 209 -3.01 -1.66 -1.19
C ARG A 209 -2.05 -1.32 -2.32
N ILE A 210 -1.07 -2.18 -2.54
CA ILE A 210 -0.18 -2.15 -3.68
C ILE A 210 -0.46 -3.40 -4.50
N ASP A 211 -0.77 -3.24 -5.76
CA ASP A 211 -1.07 -4.35 -6.65
C ASP A 211 0.19 -4.84 -7.38
N GLU A 212 0.19 -6.12 -7.78
CA GLU A 212 1.19 -6.67 -8.69
C GLU A 212 1.39 -5.75 -9.88
N PRO A 213 2.65 -5.45 -10.30
CA PRO A 213 2.88 -4.51 -11.38
C PRO A 213 2.40 -5.04 -12.73
N ASN A 214 1.98 -4.13 -13.61
CA ASN A 214 1.59 -4.44 -14.98
C ASN A 214 2.78 -4.21 -15.93
N PRO A 215 3.34 -5.26 -16.54
CA PRO A 215 4.35 -5.11 -17.57
C PRO A 215 3.71 -4.85 -18.95
N ALA A 216 3.21 -3.65 -19.18
CA ALA A 216 2.60 -3.29 -20.47
C ALA A 216 3.62 -3.33 -21.61
N SER A 217 4.92 -3.10 -21.33
CA SER A 217 6.00 -3.23 -22.29
C SER A 217 6.89 -4.44 -21.97
N ASN A 218 7.26 -5.18 -23.03
CA ASN A 218 8.18 -6.32 -22.98
C ASN A 218 9.37 -6.17 -23.95
N LYS A 219 9.63 -4.97 -24.45
CA LYS A 219 10.66 -4.67 -25.42
C LYS A 219 11.38 -3.38 -25.08
N ILE A 220 12.63 -3.27 -25.49
CA ILE A 220 13.31 -1.99 -25.54
C ILE A 220 12.61 -1.11 -26.57
N THR A 221 12.26 0.11 -26.18
CA THR A 221 11.68 1.14 -27.06
C THR A 221 12.67 2.28 -27.26
N GLY A 222 12.60 2.94 -28.42
CA GLY A 222 13.45 4.10 -28.68
C GLY A 222 13.13 5.24 -27.72
N TYR A 223 14.15 5.84 -27.12
CA TYR A 223 14.03 7.01 -26.28
C TYR A 223 13.84 8.27 -27.16
N VAL A 224 12.78 9.01 -26.88
CA VAL A 224 12.42 10.22 -27.66
C VAL A 224 12.70 11.53 -26.91
N GLY A 225 13.16 11.47 -25.66
CA GLY A 225 13.46 12.65 -24.85
C GLY A 225 14.75 13.36 -25.29
N THR A 226 14.88 14.63 -24.91
CA THR A 226 16.03 15.48 -25.28
C THR A 226 17.11 15.54 -24.22
N ASN A 227 16.84 15.06 -23.00
CA ASN A 227 17.71 15.27 -21.83
C ASN A 227 18.79 14.20 -21.65
N ALA A 228 18.84 13.17 -22.50
CA ALA A 228 19.86 12.13 -22.43
C ALA A 228 21.20 12.61 -23.01
N THR A 229 22.30 12.23 -22.36
CA THR A 229 23.66 12.42 -22.88
C THR A 229 23.90 11.54 -24.10
N GLU A 230 24.92 11.86 -24.91
CA GLU A 230 25.30 11.04 -26.09
C GLU A 230 25.75 9.63 -25.69
N ALA A 231 26.30 9.43 -24.49
CA ALA A 231 26.67 8.11 -24.00
C ALA A 231 25.42 7.28 -23.68
N GLU A 232 24.43 7.88 -23.01
CA GLU A 232 23.13 7.25 -22.68
C GLU A 232 22.36 6.91 -23.96
N LYS A 233 22.30 7.82 -24.93
CA LYS A 233 21.65 7.57 -26.23
C LYS A 233 22.29 6.38 -26.95
N ARG A 234 23.64 6.27 -26.93
CA ARG A 234 24.35 5.13 -27.50
C ARG A 234 24.03 3.84 -26.77
N ALA A 235 24.02 3.85 -25.45
CA ALA A 235 23.67 2.68 -24.66
C ALA A 235 22.23 2.20 -24.92
N MET A 236 21.28 3.14 -25.02
CA MET A 236 19.88 2.82 -25.35
C MET A 236 19.75 2.28 -26.79
N ALA A 237 20.49 2.84 -27.75
CA ALA A 237 20.51 2.36 -29.12
C ALA A 237 21.11 0.94 -29.20
N ASP A 238 22.18 0.65 -28.43
CA ASP A 238 22.78 -0.68 -28.36
C ASP A 238 21.79 -1.70 -27.75
N ALA A 239 21.09 -1.32 -26.70
CA ALA A 239 20.06 -2.16 -26.11
C ALA A 239 18.89 -2.42 -27.09
N LEU A 240 18.43 -1.38 -27.79
CA LEU A 240 17.37 -1.51 -28.81
C LEU A 240 17.80 -2.45 -29.95
N ASP A 241 19.07 -2.39 -30.35
CA ASP A 241 19.62 -3.27 -31.41
C ASP A 241 19.73 -4.72 -30.95
N LYS A 242 20.21 -4.98 -29.71
CA LYS A 242 20.63 -6.31 -29.28
C LYS A 242 19.58 -7.08 -28.47
N VAL A 243 18.68 -6.38 -27.77
CA VAL A 243 17.66 -7.04 -26.94
C VAL A 243 16.46 -7.44 -27.79
N LYS A 244 16.06 -8.70 -27.67
CA LYS A 244 14.88 -9.26 -28.33
C LYS A 244 13.63 -9.03 -27.50
N GLU A 245 13.72 -9.33 -26.20
CA GLU A 245 12.58 -9.35 -25.28
C GLU A 245 13.06 -9.14 -23.84
N LEU A 246 12.20 -8.51 -23.04
CA LEU A 246 12.29 -8.47 -21.59
C LEU A 246 10.99 -9.03 -21.01
N LYS A 247 11.10 -9.99 -20.11
CA LYS A 247 9.95 -10.56 -19.42
C LYS A 247 10.04 -10.23 -17.93
N LEU A 248 9.04 -9.56 -17.37
CA LEU A 248 8.90 -9.43 -15.92
C LEU A 248 8.75 -10.83 -15.32
N THR A 249 9.66 -11.20 -14.45
CA THR A 249 9.66 -12.50 -13.79
C THR A 249 9.21 -12.41 -12.34
N ARG A 250 9.67 -11.39 -11.64
CA ARG A 250 9.35 -11.19 -10.21
C ARG A 250 9.33 -9.71 -9.87
N TYR A 251 8.72 -9.37 -8.74
CA TYR A 251 8.76 -8.05 -8.15
C TYR A 251 8.93 -8.13 -6.63
N ALA A 252 9.37 -7.06 -6.02
CA ALA A 252 9.46 -6.94 -4.56
C ALA A 252 9.15 -5.51 -4.12
N ILE A 253 8.65 -5.36 -2.91
CA ILE A 253 8.39 -4.06 -2.30
C ILE A 253 9.29 -3.90 -1.09
N SER A 254 10.00 -2.79 -1.01
CA SER A 254 10.88 -2.47 0.10
C SER A 254 10.35 -1.32 0.95
N ASN A 255 10.93 -1.16 2.14
CA ASN A 255 10.66 -0.07 3.05
C ASN A 255 9.17 0.02 3.46
N LEU A 256 8.60 -1.09 3.88
CA LEU A 256 7.26 -1.14 4.40
C LEU A 256 7.26 -0.74 5.88
N ALA A 257 6.47 0.26 6.24
CA ALA A 257 6.32 0.71 7.61
C ALA A 257 5.71 -0.40 8.48
N ASN A 258 6.30 -0.64 9.65
CA ASN A 258 5.82 -1.66 10.59
C ASN A 258 4.82 -1.12 11.62
N GLN A 259 4.56 0.18 11.61
CA GLN A 259 3.61 0.83 12.51
C GLN A 259 2.70 1.81 11.76
N SER A 260 1.48 1.96 12.26
CA SER A 260 0.53 2.98 11.82
C SER A 260 -0.32 3.45 12.98
N TYR A 261 -0.74 4.71 12.96
CA TYR A 261 -1.81 5.16 13.85
C TYR A 261 -3.13 4.49 13.46
N ILE A 262 -3.96 4.14 14.44
CA ILE A 262 -5.33 3.68 14.17
C ILE A 262 -6.12 4.83 13.53
N MET A 263 -6.12 6.01 14.14
CA MET A 263 -6.65 7.22 13.52
C MET A 263 -5.55 7.94 12.74
N GLN A 264 -5.76 8.15 11.43
CA GLN A 264 -4.80 8.88 10.60
C GLN A 264 -4.48 10.24 11.23
N LYS A 265 -3.21 10.63 11.21
CA LYS A 265 -2.75 11.91 11.76
C LYS A 265 -2.03 12.74 10.70
N TRP A 266 -2.28 14.04 10.75
CA TRP A 266 -1.67 15.04 9.89
C TRP A 266 -1.05 16.13 10.75
N ALA A 267 0.15 16.56 10.42
CA ALA A 267 0.78 17.72 11.05
C ALA A 267 0.18 19.03 10.53
N ASP A 268 -0.20 19.04 9.25
CA ASP A 268 -0.89 20.12 8.55
C ASP A 268 -1.71 19.55 7.39
N ALA A 269 -2.33 20.38 6.56
CA ALA A 269 -3.18 19.95 5.45
C ALA A 269 -2.47 19.08 4.39
N THR A 270 -1.15 18.98 4.42
CA THR A 270 -0.33 18.33 3.39
C THR A 270 0.66 17.32 3.93
N THR A 271 0.94 17.35 5.23
CA THR A 271 1.97 16.52 5.85
C THR A 271 1.36 15.38 6.66
N LEU A 272 1.29 14.20 6.04
CA LEU A 272 0.92 12.95 6.73
C LEU A 272 1.94 12.65 7.83
N THR A 273 1.47 12.19 8.98
CA THR A 273 2.31 11.82 10.13
C THR A 273 2.25 10.32 10.39
N ILE A 274 3.39 9.68 10.46
CA ILE A 274 3.54 8.28 10.91
C ILE A 274 4.07 8.24 12.35
N PRO A 275 3.89 7.14 13.11
CA PRO A 275 4.38 7.03 14.48
C PRO A 275 5.90 7.29 14.57
N SER A 276 6.32 8.00 15.60
CA SER A 276 7.74 8.15 15.91
C SER A 276 8.33 6.79 16.29
N GLY A 277 9.48 6.44 15.72
CA GLY A 277 10.09 5.12 15.92
C GLY A 277 9.56 4.03 14.99
N THR A 278 8.75 4.38 13.99
CA THR A 278 8.38 3.44 12.92
C THR A 278 9.63 2.84 12.29
N GLY A 279 9.77 1.53 12.36
CA GLY A 279 10.76 0.76 11.63
C GLY A 279 10.24 0.44 10.23
N PHE A 280 11.17 0.25 9.31
CA PHE A 280 10.84 -0.18 7.96
C PHE A 280 11.27 -1.63 7.81
N THR A 281 10.30 -2.49 7.53
CA THR A 281 10.47 -3.93 7.46
C THR A 281 10.24 -4.43 6.05
N TYR A 282 10.25 -5.72 5.96
CA TYR A 282 10.21 -6.54 4.81
C TYR A 282 11.57 -6.58 4.13
N TRP A 283 12.00 -5.64 3.35
CA TRP A 283 13.28 -5.68 2.67
C TRP A 283 13.89 -4.28 2.53
N ASN A 284 15.16 -4.17 2.84
CA ASN A 284 15.92 -2.95 2.61
C ASN A 284 17.16 -3.29 1.77
N PRO A 285 17.05 -3.21 0.43
CA PRO A 285 18.16 -3.55 -0.44
C PRO A 285 19.39 -2.70 -0.20
N ALA A 286 19.26 -1.43 0.21
CA ALA A 286 20.40 -0.58 0.49
C ALA A 286 21.24 -1.07 1.68
N ALA A 287 20.58 -1.60 2.73
CA ALA A 287 21.28 -2.16 3.89
C ALA A 287 21.93 -3.52 3.56
N GLU A 288 21.30 -4.30 2.70
CA GLU A 288 21.76 -5.64 2.34
C GLU A 288 22.85 -5.62 1.25
N PHE A 289 22.82 -4.67 0.34
CA PHE A 289 23.77 -4.53 -0.77
C PHE A 289 24.91 -3.53 -0.52
N GLY A 290 24.71 -2.56 0.38
CA GLY A 290 25.71 -1.54 0.69
C GLY A 290 26.91 -2.08 1.47
N SER A 291 26.85 -3.28 1.99
CA SER A 291 27.88 -3.93 2.83
C SER A 291 28.49 -5.18 2.20
N GLU A 292 28.49 -5.32 0.89
CA GLU A 292 29.03 -6.50 0.18
C GLU A 292 28.33 -7.83 0.49
N LYS A 293 27.19 -7.81 1.17
CA LYS A 293 26.55 -9.04 1.64
C LYS A 293 25.13 -9.19 1.10
N LYS A 294 24.98 -10.23 0.32
CA LYS A 294 23.85 -11.15 0.25
C LYS A 294 22.63 -10.70 -0.50
N PHE A 295 22.64 -11.00 -1.76
CA PHE A 295 21.44 -11.28 -2.52
C PHE A 295 20.86 -12.65 -2.14
N GLU A 296 20.71 -12.95 -0.87
CA GLU A 296 20.07 -14.18 -0.38
C GLU A 296 18.56 -14.08 -0.45
N ASN A 297 17.96 -13.55 -1.52
CA ASN A 297 16.57 -13.22 -1.32
C ASN A 297 15.68 -13.56 -2.50
N ALA A 298 15.74 -14.80 -2.93
CA ALA A 298 14.61 -15.44 -3.60
C ALA A 298 13.29 -15.21 -2.83
N ASP A 299 13.34 -15.15 -1.50
CA ASP A 299 12.19 -14.98 -0.60
C ASP A 299 11.58 -13.57 -0.62
N ARG A 300 12.29 -12.57 -1.10
CA ARG A 300 11.84 -11.16 -1.12
C ARG A 300 11.11 -10.80 -2.39
N PHE A 301 11.36 -11.56 -3.43
CA PHE A 301 10.69 -11.40 -4.71
C PHE A 301 9.49 -12.34 -4.80
N THR A 302 8.36 -11.80 -5.21
CA THR A 302 7.14 -12.53 -5.56
C THR A 302 7.12 -12.76 -7.07
N ASP A 303 6.79 -13.96 -7.51
CA ASP A 303 6.65 -14.26 -8.93
C ASP A 303 5.54 -13.42 -9.56
N ALA A 304 5.87 -12.80 -10.69
CA ALA A 304 4.89 -12.05 -11.47
C ALA A 304 4.03 -13.03 -12.26
N THR A 305 2.73 -12.96 -12.08
CA THR A 305 1.74 -13.88 -12.66
C THR A 305 0.87 -13.20 -13.71
N ALA A 306 0.21 -12.13 -13.34
CA ALA A 306 -0.63 -11.34 -14.23
C ALA A 306 -0.78 -9.91 -13.67
N ALA A 307 -1.02 -8.94 -14.55
CA ALA A 307 -1.23 -7.55 -14.17
C ALA A 307 -2.28 -7.42 -13.04
N PHE A 308 -1.87 -6.80 -11.94
CA PHE A 308 -2.72 -6.50 -10.77
C PHE A 308 -3.34 -7.72 -10.06
N ALA A 309 -2.82 -8.93 -10.29
CA ALA A 309 -3.39 -10.16 -9.74
C ALA A 309 -3.13 -10.32 -8.24
N HIS A 310 -1.88 -10.13 -7.82
CA HIS A 310 -1.51 -10.18 -6.40
C HIS A 310 -1.72 -8.81 -5.74
N LYS A 311 -2.12 -8.83 -4.45
CA LYS A 311 -2.45 -7.63 -3.68
C LYS A 311 -1.69 -7.64 -2.36
N ASP A 312 -0.87 -6.64 -2.14
CA ASP A 312 -0.10 -6.44 -0.92
C ASP A 312 -0.70 -5.29 -0.11
N TYR A 313 -1.03 -5.54 1.16
CA TYR A 313 -1.60 -4.53 2.05
C TYR A 313 -0.51 -3.99 2.97
N VAL A 314 -0.37 -2.68 3.00
CA VAL A 314 0.73 -1.99 3.67
C VAL A 314 0.24 -0.84 4.53
N PHE A 315 1.01 -0.47 5.55
CA PHE A 315 0.75 0.74 6.32
C PHE A 315 1.21 1.99 5.57
N GLU A 316 0.77 3.13 6.07
CA GLU A 316 1.16 4.44 5.58
C GLU A 316 2.65 4.67 5.73
N ASN A 317 3.24 5.36 4.76
CA ASN A 317 4.64 5.77 4.77
C ASN A 317 4.78 7.20 4.23
N ASN A 318 5.54 8.03 4.92
CA ASN A 318 5.92 9.38 4.47
C ASN A 318 7.42 9.63 4.61
N SER A 319 8.21 8.59 4.81
CA SER A 319 9.65 8.70 5.03
C SER A 319 10.38 9.09 3.75
N SER A 320 11.08 10.20 3.77
CA SER A 320 11.98 10.62 2.69
C SER A 320 13.27 9.78 2.62
N THR A 321 13.67 9.18 3.74
CA THR A 321 14.89 8.35 3.83
C THR A 321 14.64 6.88 3.55
N SER A 322 13.39 6.42 3.73
CA SER A 322 12.98 5.04 3.50
C SER A 322 11.66 5.00 2.72
N PRO A 323 11.62 5.56 1.50
CA PRO A 323 10.43 5.57 0.68
C PRO A 323 10.07 4.16 0.25
N SER A 324 8.78 3.83 0.27
CA SER A 324 8.31 2.55 -0.25
C SER A 324 8.64 2.45 -1.74
N THR A 325 9.34 1.39 -2.11
CA THR A 325 9.91 1.25 -3.45
C THR A 325 9.60 -0.12 -4.01
N MET A 326 9.11 -0.16 -5.25
CA MET A 326 8.95 -1.40 -5.99
C MET A 326 10.20 -1.70 -6.79
N TYR A 327 10.65 -2.94 -6.70
CA TYR A 327 11.73 -3.50 -7.51
C TYR A 327 11.13 -4.48 -8.51
N PHE A 328 11.63 -4.42 -9.73
CA PHE A 328 11.23 -5.29 -10.84
C PHE A 328 12.43 -6.15 -11.25
N GLU A 329 12.24 -7.46 -11.32
CA GLU A 329 13.19 -8.36 -11.94
C GLU A 329 12.70 -8.74 -13.34
N TYR A 330 13.47 -8.42 -14.35
CA TYR A 330 13.21 -8.83 -15.72
C TYR A 330 14.25 -9.83 -16.19
N LYS A 331 13.80 -10.80 -16.97
CA LYS A 331 14.69 -11.65 -17.77
C LYS A 331 14.82 -11.07 -19.16
N VAL A 332 16.06 -10.78 -19.54
CA VAL A 332 16.44 -10.28 -20.87
C VAL A 332 16.77 -11.46 -21.77
N THR A 333 16.27 -11.43 -22.99
CA THR A 333 16.68 -12.32 -24.09
C THR A 333 17.32 -11.49 -25.17
N LEU A 334 18.56 -11.81 -25.55
CA LEU A 334 19.24 -11.16 -26.67
C LEU A 334 18.79 -11.73 -28.02
N LYS A 335 18.87 -10.94 -29.09
CA LYS A 335 18.49 -11.35 -30.46
C LYS A 335 19.40 -12.44 -31.01
N ASP A 336 20.67 -12.38 -30.66
CA ASP A 336 21.66 -13.39 -31.10
C ASP A 336 22.45 -13.89 -29.88
N MET A 337 22.32 -15.17 -29.60
CA MET A 337 23.07 -15.90 -28.56
C MET A 337 24.02 -16.94 -29.19
N THR A 338 24.23 -16.91 -30.48
CA THR A 338 25.18 -17.81 -31.15
C THR A 338 26.60 -17.57 -30.61
N ASN A 339 27.28 -18.62 -30.17
CA ASN A 339 28.59 -18.56 -29.47
C ASN A 339 28.61 -17.70 -28.21
N ALA A 340 27.49 -17.58 -27.50
CA ALA A 340 27.46 -17.01 -26.14
C ALA A 340 28.28 -17.89 -25.18
N ASP A 341 28.83 -17.28 -24.12
CA ASP A 341 29.56 -18.02 -23.11
C ASP A 341 28.67 -18.98 -22.31
N PHE A 342 27.39 -18.63 -22.16
CA PHE A 342 26.42 -19.38 -21.34
C PHE A 342 25.10 -19.58 -22.07
N GLU A 343 24.53 -20.77 -21.93
CA GLU A 343 23.22 -21.14 -22.49
C GLU A 343 22.04 -20.66 -21.63
N ASP A 344 22.28 -20.31 -20.37
CA ASP A 344 21.25 -19.85 -19.41
C ASP A 344 20.79 -18.42 -19.65
N GLY A 345 21.38 -17.73 -20.64
CA GLY A 345 21.08 -16.35 -21.00
C GLY A 345 21.98 -15.32 -20.33
N THR A 346 23.01 -15.74 -19.58
CA THR A 346 24.00 -14.80 -19.01
C THR A 346 24.68 -14.02 -20.12
N PHE A 347 24.79 -12.70 -19.91
CA PHE A 347 25.47 -11.77 -20.83
C PHE A 347 26.20 -10.68 -20.04
N TYR A 348 26.89 -9.80 -20.72
CA TYR A 348 27.74 -8.78 -20.13
C TYR A 348 27.38 -7.39 -20.64
N ARG A 349 27.66 -6.37 -19.84
CA ARG A 349 27.77 -4.99 -20.29
C ARG A 349 29.14 -4.45 -19.89
N TYR A 350 29.84 -3.91 -20.87
CA TYR A 350 31.15 -3.30 -20.69
C TYR A 350 31.21 -1.99 -21.49
N ASN A 351 31.59 -0.89 -20.81
CA ASN A 351 31.52 0.46 -21.34
C ASN A 351 30.16 0.77 -22.01
N ASN A 352 29.08 0.45 -21.34
CA ASN A 352 27.68 0.66 -21.77
C ASN A 352 27.29 -0.11 -23.06
N VAL A 353 28.05 -1.10 -23.47
CA VAL A 353 27.78 -1.96 -24.64
C VAL A 353 27.52 -3.39 -24.18
N ILE A 354 26.48 -4.01 -24.73
CA ILE A 354 26.06 -5.39 -24.42
C ILE A 354 26.90 -6.39 -25.25
N TYR A 355 27.38 -7.43 -24.57
CA TYR A 355 28.14 -8.53 -25.17
C TYR A 355 27.64 -9.87 -24.68
N LYS A 356 27.62 -10.87 -25.53
CA LYS A 356 27.23 -12.25 -25.20
C LYS A 356 28.39 -13.15 -24.80
N SER A 357 29.64 -12.73 -25.09
CA SER A 357 30.85 -13.50 -24.77
C SER A 357 32.03 -12.60 -24.41
N PHE A 358 32.97 -13.11 -23.63
CA PHE A 358 34.26 -12.45 -23.39
C PHE A 358 35.09 -12.33 -24.63
N ALA A 359 34.96 -13.28 -25.56
CA ALA A 359 35.67 -13.23 -26.86
C ALA A 359 35.26 -12.00 -27.66
N ASP A 360 33.96 -11.63 -27.65
CA ASP A 360 33.48 -10.43 -28.33
C ASP A 360 34.02 -9.15 -27.68
N ILE A 361 34.09 -9.10 -26.34
CA ILE A 361 34.68 -7.95 -25.62
C ILE A 361 36.15 -7.81 -25.96
N LEU A 362 36.94 -8.88 -25.83
CA LEU A 362 38.38 -8.87 -26.12
C LEU A 362 38.66 -8.51 -27.59
N LYS A 363 37.82 -8.94 -28.52
CA LYS A 363 37.90 -8.55 -29.94
C LYS A 363 37.61 -7.05 -30.14
N ALA A 364 36.60 -6.52 -29.46
CA ALA A 364 36.23 -5.10 -29.55
C ALA A 364 37.31 -4.17 -28.96
N TYR A 365 38.02 -4.63 -27.95
CA TYR A 365 39.07 -3.88 -27.24
C TYR A 365 40.48 -4.47 -27.44
N LYS A 366 40.75 -5.07 -28.58
CA LYS A 366 42.02 -5.75 -28.90
C LYS A 366 43.29 -4.90 -28.71
N ASP A 367 43.13 -3.59 -28.81
CA ASP A 367 44.25 -2.64 -28.72
C ASP A 367 44.44 -2.10 -27.28
N VAL A 368 43.62 -2.56 -26.31
CA VAL A 368 43.74 -2.19 -24.92
C VAL A 368 44.65 -3.18 -24.19
N ALA A 369 45.87 -2.76 -23.90
CA ALA A 369 46.83 -3.59 -23.19
C ALA A 369 46.37 -3.91 -21.76
N GLY A 370 46.46 -5.18 -21.36
CA GLY A 370 46.14 -5.59 -20.00
C GLY A 370 44.63 -5.61 -19.63
N LEU A 371 43.76 -5.50 -20.62
CA LEU A 371 42.32 -5.66 -20.41
C LEU A 371 42.06 -6.96 -19.64
N PHE A 372 41.18 -6.88 -18.65
CA PHE A 372 40.86 -7.98 -17.72
C PHE A 372 42.10 -8.67 -17.15
N LYS A 373 43.14 -7.90 -16.81
CA LYS A 373 44.41 -8.38 -16.28
C LYS A 373 45.15 -9.37 -17.22
N GLY A 374 44.90 -9.25 -18.53
CA GLY A 374 45.52 -10.10 -19.53
C GLY A 374 44.95 -11.50 -19.63
N GLN A 375 43.79 -11.77 -19.00
CA GLN A 375 43.13 -13.07 -19.08
C GLN A 375 42.55 -13.33 -20.49
N THR A 376 42.59 -14.58 -20.92
CA THR A 376 41.90 -15.01 -22.14
C THR A 376 40.41 -15.18 -21.93
N ALA A 377 39.61 -15.23 -22.99
CA ALA A 377 38.18 -15.48 -22.92
C ALA A 377 37.85 -16.77 -22.16
N ASP A 378 38.57 -17.83 -22.42
CA ASP A 378 38.37 -19.14 -21.76
C ASP A 378 38.70 -19.09 -20.27
N GLN A 379 39.72 -18.33 -19.87
CA GLN A 379 40.07 -18.15 -18.45
C GLN A 379 38.99 -17.35 -17.73
N LEU A 380 38.51 -16.25 -18.30
CA LEU A 380 37.40 -15.45 -17.74
C LEU A 380 36.13 -16.27 -17.63
N LYS A 381 35.80 -17.02 -18.69
CA LYS A 381 34.63 -17.92 -18.65
C LYS A 381 34.75 -18.98 -17.56
N ALA A 382 35.90 -19.64 -17.43
CA ALA A 382 36.13 -20.66 -16.40
C ALA A 382 36.03 -20.09 -15.00
N GLU A 383 36.54 -18.89 -14.75
CA GLU A 383 36.41 -18.20 -13.47
C GLU A 383 34.94 -17.86 -13.16
N LEU A 384 34.21 -17.35 -14.15
CA LEU A 384 32.79 -17.04 -13.98
C LEU A 384 31.95 -18.30 -13.77
N VAL A 385 32.25 -19.43 -14.44
CA VAL A 385 31.63 -20.73 -14.18
C VAL A 385 31.83 -21.12 -12.71
N ASN A 386 33.02 -20.91 -12.15
CA ASN A 386 33.27 -21.19 -10.74
C ASN A 386 32.51 -20.23 -9.80
N ALA A 387 32.40 -18.95 -10.15
CA ALA A 387 31.60 -17.99 -9.39
C ALA A 387 30.10 -18.36 -9.36
N LYS A 388 29.58 -18.95 -10.42
CA LYS A 388 28.17 -19.38 -10.53
C LYS A 388 27.87 -20.71 -9.83
N LYS A 389 28.87 -21.47 -9.37
CA LYS A 389 28.62 -22.74 -8.66
C LYS A 389 28.09 -22.50 -7.27
N VAL A 390 27.05 -23.25 -6.90
CA VAL A 390 26.60 -23.32 -5.52
C VAL A 390 27.63 -24.10 -4.70
N GLU A 391 28.09 -23.53 -3.62
CA GLU A 391 28.98 -24.17 -2.64
C GLU A 391 28.17 -24.45 -1.38
N THR A 392 28.51 -25.56 -0.73
CA THR A 392 27.89 -25.99 0.54
C THR A 392 28.98 -26.31 1.56
N GLY A 393 28.70 -26.04 2.82
CA GLY A 393 29.64 -26.32 3.92
C GLY A 393 30.08 -25.06 4.66
N GLU A 394 30.85 -25.25 5.72
CA GLU A 394 31.38 -24.16 6.53
C GLU A 394 32.34 -23.28 5.71
N GLY A 395 32.10 -21.98 5.71
CA GLY A 395 32.87 -21.00 4.94
C GLY A 395 32.52 -20.87 3.47
N ALA A 396 31.53 -21.62 2.98
CA ALA A 396 31.03 -21.47 1.59
C ALA A 396 30.51 -20.06 1.33
N LYS A 397 30.95 -19.47 0.21
CA LYS A 397 30.40 -18.19 -0.27
C LYS A 397 29.16 -18.47 -1.14
N ASP A 398 28.12 -17.67 -0.96
CA ASP A 398 26.98 -17.69 -1.87
C ASP A 398 27.36 -17.22 -3.29
N VAL A 399 26.53 -17.57 -4.27
CA VAL A 399 26.78 -17.30 -5.68
C VAL A 399 26.89 -15.78 -5.96
N GLU A 400 26.03 -14.97 -5.35
CA GLU A 400 26.04 -13.52 -5.60
C GLU A 400 27.28 -12.83 -5.00
N THR A 401 27.76 -13.28 -3.86
CA THR A 401 29.06 -12.80 -3.31
C THR A 401 30.20 -13.09 -4.29
N LYS A 402 30.26 -14.31 -4.85
CA LYS A 402 31.29 -14.66 -5.82
C LYS A 402 31.15 -13.90 -7.14
N LEU A 403 29.92 -13.67 -7.59
CA LEU A 403 29.64 -12.83 -8.74
C LEU A 403 30.03 -11.36 -8.49
N ALA A 404 29.77 -10.84 -7.28
CA ALA A 404 30.19 -9.49 -6.90
C ALA A 404 31.72 -9.36 -6.90
N ASP A 405 32.45 -10.36 -6.35
CA ASP A 405 33.92 -10.42 -6.39
C ASP A 405 34.42 -10.40 -7.85
N PHE A 406 33.80 -11.19 -8.73
CA PHE A 406 34.15 -11.25 -10.15
C PHE A 406 33.93 -9.91 -10.86
N ARG A 407 32.74 -9.30 -10.66
CA ARG A 407 32.37 -8.00 -11.23
C ARG A 407 33.37 -6.91 -10.82
N ALA A 408 33.67 -6.85 -9.52
CA ALA A 408 34.64 -5.88 -8.99
C ALA A 408 36.07 -6.13 -9.48
N LYS A 409 36.47 -7.39 -9.62
CA LYS A 409 37.83 -7.78 -10.08
C LYS A 409 38.11 -7.29 -11.50
N TYR A 410 37.12 -7.32 -12.37
CA TYR A 410 37.26 -7.06 -13.81
C TYR A 410 36.58 -5.80 -14.28
N ASP A 411 35.93 -5.06 -13.38
CA ASP A 411 35.14 -3.85 -13.70
C ASP A 411 34.16 -4.10 -14.85
N ILE A 412 33.37 -5.17 -14.74
CA ILE A 412 32.42 -5.61 -15.76
C ILE A 412 31.07 -5.92 -15.11
N GLU A 413 30.01 -5.58 -15.80
CA GLU A 413 28.67 -5.99 -15.39
C GLU A 413 28.32 -7.36 -15.95
N VAL A 414 27.88 -8.25 -15.07
CA VAL A 414 27.46 -9.61 -15.43
C VAL A 414 25.99 -9.78 -15.07
N PHE A 415 25.16 -9.94 -16.08
CA PHE A 415 23.72 -10.19 -15.97
C PHE A 415 23.49 -11.69 -15.90
N ASN A 416 23.61 -12.22 -14.68
CA ASN A 416 23.49 -13.65 -14.41
C ASN A 416 22.09 -14.18 -14.83
N GLU A 417 22.06 -15.25 -15.63
CA GLU A 417 20.82 -15.83 -16.19
C GLU A 417 19.97 -14.82 -16.99
N GLY A 418 20.56 -13.74 -17.46
CA GLY A 418 19.87 -12.66 -18.13
C GLY A 418 19.03 -11.75 -17.24
N LYS A 419 19.19 -11.81 -15.92
CA LYS A 419 18.41 -11.02 -14.98
C LYS A 419 18.86 -9.57 -14.94
N THR A 420 17.91 -8.66 -15.00
CA THR A 420 18.13 -7.22 -14.85
C THR A 420 17.08 -6.64 -13.92
N TYR A 421 17.44 -5.58 -13.20
CA TYR A 421 16.61 -5.01 -12.14
C TYR A 421 16.37 -3.53 -12.36
N TYR A 422 15.14 -3.12 -12.01
CA TYR A 422 14.72 -1.73 -12.02
C TYR A 422 14.08 -1.41 -10.69
N LYS A 423 14.01 -0.14 -10.33
CA LYS A 423 13.33 0.33 -9.13
C LYS A 423 12.46 1.54 -9.44
N GLN A 424 11.32 1.61 -8.76
CA GLN A 424 10.42 2.75 -8.81
C GLN A 424 9.96 3.09 -7.40
N VAL A 425 10.21 4.30 -6.96
CA VAL A 425 9.61 4.84 -5.73
C VAL A 425 8.12 5.01 -5.95
N ILE A 426 7.32 4.50 -5.01
CA ILE A 426 5.87 4.62 -5.07
C ILE A 426 5.50 5.99 -4.50
N GLN A 427 4.77 6.77 -5.28
CA GLN A 427 4.39 8.15 -4.93
C GLN A 427 2.89 8.33 -5.07
N ASP A 428 2.28 9.03 -4.13
CA ASP A 428 0.89 9.45 -4.24
C ASP A 428 0.77 10.69 -5.14
N GLN A 429 0.42 10.48 -6.40
CA GLN A 429 0.31 11.56 -7.38
C GLN A 429 -0.87 12.54 -7.14
N TYR A 430 -1.74 12.25 -6.18
CA TYR A 430 -2.88 13.12 -5.85
C TYR A 430 -2.61 14.02 -4.65
N LEU A 431 -1.60 13.69 -3.84
CA LEU A 431 -1.12 14.59 -2.81
C LEU A 431 -0.18 15.61 -3.43
N LYS A 432 -0.70 16.80 -3.69
CA LYS A 432 0.05 17.89 -4.32
C LYS A 432 0.07 19.12 -3.42
N VAL A 433 1.25 19.68 -3.22
CA VAL A 433 1.45 21.02 -2.66
C VAL A 433 1.88 21.93 -3.81
N ASP A 434 1.18 23.03 -4.02
CA ASP A 434 1.50 24.03 -5.05
C ASP A 434 1.71 23.42 -6.46
N LYS A 435 0.93 22.37 -6.78
CA LYS A 435 0.99 21.60 -8.03
C LYS A 435 2.16 20.62 -8.14
N GLU A 436 3.05 20.55 -7.17
CA GLU A 436 4.11 19.55 -7.11
C GLU A 436 3.64 18.29 -6.36
N LEU A 437 4.09 17.12 -6.81
CA LEU A 437 3.83 15.86 -6.11
C LEU A 437 4.53 15.86 -4.76
N ILE A 438 3.84 15.42 -3.72
CA ILE A 438 4.49 15.10 -2.45
C ILE A 438 5.20 13.77 -2.64
N PRO A 439 6.54 13.74 -2.65
CA PRO A 439 7.26 12.50 -2.88
C PRO A 439 7.15 11.56 -1.67
N ASN A 440 7.31 10.27 -1.92
CA ASN A 440 7.52 9.23 -0.91
C ASN A 440 6.32 8.95 0.02
N VAL A 441 5.11 9.35 -0.35
CA VAL A 441 3.92 9.13 0.47
C VAL A 441 3.14 7.92 -0.02
N ILE A 442 2.87 6.99 0.91
CA ILE A 442 1.82 5.97 0.82
C ILE A 442 0.72 6.36 1.80
N GLN A 443 -0.48 6.54 1.31
CA GLN A 443 -1.63 6.93 2.12
C GLN A 443 -2.61 5.77 2.24
N ARG A 444 -3.16 5.55 3.46
CA ARG A 444 -4.21 4.54 3.69
C ARG A 444 -5.41 4.76 2.78
N ASN A 445 -6.24 3.77 2.67
CA ASN A 445 -7.44 3.78 1.85
C ASN A 445 -7.17 4.13 0.37
N SER A 446 -5.99 3.79 -0.13
CA SER A 446 -5.55 4.01 -1.51
C SER A 446 -5.02 2.72 -2.13
N ILE A 447 -5.21 2.58 -3.43
CA ILE A 447 -4.67 1.49 -4.25
C ILE A 447 -3.59 2.07 -5.16
N TYR A 448 -2.41 1.47 -5.10
CA TYR A 448 -1.27 1.83 -5.94
C TYR A 448 -1.08 0.76 -7.00
N GLN A 449 -1.17 1.16 -8.26
CA GLN A 449 -0.99 0.30 -9.42
C GLN A 449 0.14 0.85 -10.30
N LEU A 450 1.17 0.07 -10.49
CA LEU A 450 2.32 0.45 -11.30
C LEU A 450 2.22 -0.21 -12.67
N THR A 451 2.34 0.58 -13.72
CA THR A 451 2.37 0.09 -15.11
C THR A 451 3.68 0.51 -15.75
N VAL A 452 4.44 -0.46 -16.21
CA VAL A 452 5.67 -0.23 -16.99
C VAL A 452 5.30 0.02 -18.44
N ASN A 453 5.31 1.27 -18.87
CA ASN A 453 4.89 1.67 -20.22
C ASN A 453 6.00 1.45 -21.25
N ASN A 454 7.21 1.86 -20.91
CA ASN A 454 8.38 1.78 -21.79
C ASN A 454 9.61 1.31 -21.04
N ILE A 455 10.46 0.59 -21.73
CA ILE A 455 11.79 0.20 -21.25
C ILE A 455 12.80 0.72 -22.29
N PHE A 456 13.69 1.61 -21.88
CA PHE A 456 14.62 2.27 -22.80
C PHE A 456 16.01 1.64 -22.80
N ASN A 457 16.38 0.95 -21.72
CA ASN A 457 17.68 0.31 -21.57
C ASN A 457 17.58 -0.87 -20.61
N ILE A 458 18.57 -1.75 -20.58
CA ILE A 458 18.71 -2.75 -19.53
C ILE A 458 19.06 -2.06 -18.21
N GLY A 459 18.45 -2.50 -17.13
CA GLY A 459 18.62 -1.97 -15.78
C GLY A 459 19.94 -2.38 -15.13
N ALA A 460 19.93 -2.47 -13.80
CA ALA A 460 21.07 -2.92 -13.02
C ALA A 460 21.22 -4.46 -13.06
N GLN A 461 22.43 -4.93 -12.90
CA GLN A 461 22.75 -6.37 -12.80
C GLN A 461 22.34 -7.02 -11.47
N VAL A 462 22.08 -6.19 -10.45
CA VAL A 462 21.60 -6.58 -9.13
C VAL A 462 20.56 -5.56 -8.66
N PRO A 463 19.61 -5.95 -7.79
CA PRO A 463 18.71 -4.98 -7.19
C PRO A 463 19.52 -3.93 -6.44
N ASN A 464 19.11 -2.69 -6.52
CA ASN A 464 19.84 -1.54 -5.95
C ASN A 464 21.29 -1.37 -6.41
N GLY A 465 21.70 -2.08 -7.49
CA GLY A 465 22.94 -1.79 -8.19
C GLY A 465 22.95 -0.35 -8.70
N LYS A 466 24.14 0.23 -8.86
CA LYS A 466 24.28 1.54 -9.50
C LYS A 466 23.70 1.44 -10.90
N ILE A 467 22.58 2.09 -11.09
CA ILE A 467 22.16 2.57 -12.40
C ILE A 467 22.73 3.99 -12.39
N ASP A 468 23.78 4.22 -13.16
CA ASP A 468 24.34 5.54 -13.30
C ASP A 468 23.23 6.45 -13.83
N GLU A 469 22.81 7.37 -12.93
CA GLU A 469 22.01 8.54 -13.21
C GLU A 469 20.53 8.31 -13.52
N ASN A 470 19.79 9.18 -13.96
CA ASN A 470 18.34 9.29 -14.10
C ASN A 470 17.60 7.97 -14.42
N ALA A 471 16.82 7.47 -13.47
CA ALA A 471 15.94 6.31 -13.65
C ALA A 471 15.02 6.43 -14.90
N LEU A 472 14.74 7.64 -15.34
CA LEU A 472 13.98 7.96 -16.54
C LEU A 472 14.58 7.43 -17.86
N PHE A 473 15.90 7.18 -17.92
CA PHE A 473 16.54 6.64 -19.12
C PHE A 473 16.50 5.11 -19.20
N TYR A 474 15.96 4.46 -18.18
CA TYR A 474 15.89 3.01 -18.13
C TYR A 474 14.46 2.49 -18.23
N LEU A 475 13.54 3.13 -17.51
CA LEU A 475 12.18 2.64 -17.34
C LEU A 475 11.20 3.81 -17.18
N ASP A 476 10.14 3.80 -17.96
CA ASP A 476 8.99 4.69 -17.78
C ASP A 476 7.87 3.92 -17.06
N VAL A 477 7.58 4.34 -15.84
CA VAL A 477 6.54 3.72 -15.01
C VAL A 477 5.48 4.74 -14.64
N THR A 478 4.25 4.47 -15.02
CA THR A 478 3.10 5.18 -14.47
C THR A 478 2.70 4.56 -13.14
N VAL A 479 2.70 5.36 -12.09
CA VAL A 479 2.12 5.01 -10.80
C VAL A 479 0.72 5.57 -10.74
N SER A 480 -0.29 4.71 -10.88
CA SER A 480 -1.70 5.11 -10.67
C SER A 480 -2.05 4.94 -9.22
N VAL A 481 -2.54 6.01 -8.60
CA VAL A 481 -3.05 6.00 -7.22
C VAL A 481 -4.54 6.17 -7.28
N ASN A 482 -5.25 5.14 -6.90
CA ASN A 482 -6.69 5.17 -6.86
C ASN A 482 -7.16 5.24 -5.40
N PRO A 483 -8.11 6.15 -5.04
CA PRO A 483 -8.85 5.95 -3.80
C PRO A 483 -9.31 4.50 -3.81
N TRP A 484 -9.37 3.82 -2.68
CA TRP A 484 -9.75 2.40 -2.61
C TRP A 484 -11.21 2.17 -3.02
N VAL A 485 -11.50 2.78 -4.09
CA VAL A 485 -12.65 2.72 -4.92
C VAL A 485 -12.02 2.70 -6.29
N LEU A 486 -11.92 1.59 -6.85
CA LEU A 486 -11.04 1.27 -7.96
C LEU A 486 -11.32 2.07 -9.22
N ASN A 487 -10.28 2.58 -9.84
CA ASN A 487 -10.31 2.94 -11.24
C ASN A 487 -9.02 2.63 -11.98
N SER A 488 -9.14 1.96 -13.08
CA SER A 488 -8.04 1.75 -14.01
C SER A 488 -8.02 2.87 -15.05
N GLN A 489 -7.04 3.75 -15.02
CA GLN A 489 -6.74 4.63 -16.14
C GLN A 489 -5.34 4.40 -16.66
N SER A 490 -5.26 4.20 -17.97
CA SER A 490 -4.03 4.41 -18.72
C SER A 490 -3.82 5.91 -18.86
N VAL A 491 -2.83 6.47 -18.22
CA VAL A 491 -2.40 7.84 -18.47
C VAL A 491 -1.21 7.77 -19.41
N ASN A 492 -1.39 8.24 -20.64
CA ASN A 492 -0.27 8.56 -21.51
C ASN A 492 0.38 9.85 -20.98
N LEU A 493 1.50 9.72 -20.31
CA LEU A 493 2.38 10.85 -20.03
C LEU A 493 3.32 11.04 -21.20
N GLY A 494 2.79 11.59 -22.27
CA GLY A 494 3.55 12.04 -23.41
C GLY A 494 3.10 13.45 -23.75
N GLU A 495 3.65 14.45 -23.06
CA GLU A 495 3.83 15.83 -23.51
C GLU A 495 4.86 16.52 -22.62
#